data_31900016a7bc735311a82059170c960e
#
_entry.id   31900016a7bc735311a82059170c960e
#
_cell.length_a   1.000
_cell.length_b   1.000
_cell.length_c   1.000
_cell.angle_alpha   90.00
_cell.angle_beta   90.00
_cell.angle_gamma   90.00
#
_symmetry.space_group_name_H-M   'P 1'
#
loop_
_entity.id
_entity.type
_entity.pdbx_description
1 polymer ?
#
loop_
_entity_poly.entity_id
_entity_poly.type
_entity_poly.pdbx_seq_one_letter_code
_entity_poly.pdbx_strand_id
1 'polypeptide(L)'
;MNQSCASEIERASRKPTANLTAYDLYLRALAQFYRYSEEGLAEAVLLARHALAIDPAYTPAAALVGSCRWVQVVQRWKVSDDDIADCIRLARQALQAARDDADTMWQAGYTLFVLAGETAMGATFVDRALALNPNAANGWMVRGWIHALLNQPEAAIEACNRARRLSPFDPLGFLSAAALAAAHLAARRFDESIEWADRALHDQPGNAVALRIKVVACAHFGRLDEARAELDRLLAIYPGMTITGWRTNLPATSFSPEYVVLNVAGLRLAGLPE
;
A
#
# COMPACT_ATOMS: atom_id res chain seq x y z
N MET A 1 2.17 -14.91 -3.18
CA MET A 1 2.11 -15.16 -4.66
C MET A 1 1.84 -16.64 -4.90
N ASN A 2 0.80 -16.98 -5.68
CA ASN A 2 0.46 -18.38 -5.99
C ASN A 2 1.58 -18.95 -6.92
N GLN A 3 1.95 -20.25 -6.74
CA GLN A 3 2.96 -20.92 -7.58
C GLN A 3 2.63 -20.83 -9.09
N SER A 4 1.36 -20.85 -9.46
CA SER A 4 0.88 -20.65 -10.84
C SER A 4 1.28 -19.27 -11.38
N CYS A 5 1.07 -18.19 -10.62
CA CYS A 5 1.40 -16.83 -11.02
C CYS A 5 2.93 -16.65 -11.17
N ALA A 6 3.74 -17.25 -10.29
CA ALA A 6 5.19 -17.18 -10.40
C ALA A 6 5.72 -17.85 -11.69
N SER A 7 5.17 -19.02 -12.05
CA SER A 7 5.57 -19.71 -13.29
C SER A 7 5.14 -18.98 -14.56
N GLU A 8 3.99 -18.29 -14.52
CA GLU A 8 3.52 -17.46 -15.66
C GLU A 8 4.34 -16.19 -15.82
N ILE A 9 4.73 -15.54 -14.72
CA ILE A 9 5.66 -14.40 -14.73
C ILE A 9 6.99 -14.82 -15.37
N GLU A 10 7.56 -15.95 -14.96
CA GLU A 10 8.81 -16.45 -15.52
C GLU A 10 8.70 -16.74 -17.01
N ARG A 11 7.61 -17.36 -17.46
CA ARG A 11 7.33 -17.62 -18.88
C ARG A 11 7.22 -16.29 -19.68
N ALA A 12 6.48 -15.31 -19.18
CA ALA A 12 6.30 -14.02 -19.83
C ALA A 12 7.63 -13.25 -19.95
N SER A 13 8.49 -13.36 -18.94
CA SER A 13 9.81 -12.71 -18.94
C SER A 13 10.76 -13.26 -20.00
N ARG A 14 10.60 -14.53 -20.41
CA ARG A 14 11.41 -15.19 -21.45
C ARG A 14 10.90 -14.94 -22.88
N LYS A 15 9.71 -14.40 -23.05
CA LYS A 15 9.09 -14.19 -24.37
C LYS A 15 9.72 -13.00 -25.10
N PRO A 16 10.03 -13.11 -26.43
CA PRO A 16 10.56 -11.98 -27.22
C PRO A 16 9.61 -10.79 -27.20
N THR A 17 10.18 -9.58 -27.13
CA THR A 17 9.38 -8.33 -27.02
C THR A 17 8.43 -8.09 -28.18
N ALA A 18 8.79 -8.55 -29.39
CA ALA A 18 7.95 -8.40 -30.59
C ALA A 18 6.64 -9.21 -30.57
N ASN A 19 6.51 -10.19 -29.65
CA ASN A 19 5.38 -11.12 -29.59
C ASN A 19 4.60 -11.03 -28.27
N LEU A 20 4.68 -9.90 -27.57
CA LEU A 20 4.00 -9.73 -26.27
C LEU A 20 2.52 -9.40 -26.48
N THR A 21 1.68 -10.07 -25.68
CA THR A 21 0.26 -9.73 -25.49
C THR A 21 0.08 -8.77 -24.32
N ALA A 22 -1.10 -8.20 -24.17
CA ALA A 22 -1.45 -7.39 -22.98
C ALA A 22 -1.23 -8.19 -21.70
N TYR A 23 -1.56 -9.48 -21.69
CA TYR A 23 -1.33 -10.37 -20.57
C TYR A 23 0.16 -10.60 -20.25
N ASP A 24 1.00 -10.80 -21.25
CA ASP A 24 2.45 -10.98 -21.03
C ASP A 24 3.07 -9.70 -20.45
N LEU A 25 2.65 -8.52 -20.91
CA LEU A 25 3.10 -7.22 -20.38
C LEU A 25 2.65 -7.01 -18.94
N TYR A 26 1.40 -7.37 -18.63
CA TYR A 26 0.89 -7.34 -17.27
C TYR A 26 1.69 -8.25 -16.32
N LEU A 27 2.02 -9.48 -16.72
CA LEU A 27 2.85 -10.37 -15.92
C LEU A 27 4.26 -9.81 -15.68
N ARG A 28 4.86 -9.16 -16.68
CA ARG A 28 6.14 -8.45 -16.52
C ARG A 28 5.99 -7.26 -15.57
N ALA A 29 4.90 -6.51 -15.67
CA ALA A 29 4.60 -5.42 -14.74
C ALA A 29 4.46 -5.92 -13.30
N LEU A 30 3.78 -7.05 -13.08
CA LEU A 30 3.70 -7.69 -11.76
C LEU A 30 5.08 -8.08 -11.22
N ALA A 31 5.97 -8.63 -12.06
CA ALA A 31 7.33 -8.96 -11.64
C ALA A 31 8.09 -7.71 -11.14
N GLN A 32 7.92 -6.59 -11.81
CA GLN A 32 8.53 -5.33 -11.39
C GLN A 32 7.87 -4.75 -10.12
N PHE A 33 6.55 -4.86 -9.98
CA PHE A 33 5.82 -4.45 -8.77
C PHE A 33 6.33 -5.18 -7.52
N TYR A 34 6.58 -6.50 -7.62
CA TYR A 34 7.08 -7.30 -6.50
C TYR A 34 8.52 -6.97 -6.09
N ARG A 35 9.29 -6.23 -6.89
CA ARG A 35 10.61 -5.72 -6.48
C ARG A 35 10.52 -4.63 -5.40
N TYR A 36 9.38 -3.97 -5.31
CA TYR A 36 9.06 -2.92 -4.36
C TYR A 36 10.16 -1.86 -4.25
N SER A 37 10.64 -1.38 -5.38
CA SER A 37 11.61 -0.28 -5.50
C SER A 37 11.07 0.84 -6.39
N GLU A 38 11.62 2.05 -6.28
CA GLU A 38 11.17 3.20 -7.07
C GLU A 38 11.26 2.92 -8.57
N GLU A 39 12.40 2.36 -9.02
CA GLU A 39 12.63 1.97 -10.42
C GLU A 39 11.69 0.83 -10.84
N GLY A 40 11.51 -0.17 -9.97
CA GLY A 40 10.63 -1.31 -10.24
C GLY A 40 9.18 -0.87 -10.43
N LEU A 41 8.67 0.05 -9.59
CA LEU A 41 7.31 0.54 -9.75
C LEU A 41 7.15 1.48 -10.95
N ALA A 42 8.15 2.27 -11.28
CA ALA A 42 8.14 3.09 -12.50
C ALA A 42 8.05 2.19 -13.76
N GLU A 43 8.87 1.15 -13.83
CA GLU A 43 8.83 0.18 -14.94
C GLU A 43 7.52 -0.61 -14.97
N ALA A 44 6.97 -0.99 -13.82
CA ALA A 44 5.67 -1.66 -13.73
C ALA A 44 4.54 -0.80 -14.33
N VAL A 45 4.55 0.51 -14.06
CA VAL A 45 3.59 1.46 -14.65
C VAL A 45 3.74 1.52 -16.16
N LEU A 46 4.97 1.61 -16.70
CA LEU A 46 5.22 1.64 -18.15
C LEU A 46 4.70 0.37 -18.83
N LEU A 47 5.01 -0.79 -18.28
CA LEU A 47 4.56 -2.09 -18.83
C LEU A 47 3.04 -2.24 -18.75
N ALA A 48 2.41 -1.85 -17.64
CA ALA A 48 0.97 -1.90 -17.49
C ALA A 48 0.26 -0.93 -18.46
N ARG A 49 0.82 0.27 -18.70
CA ARG A 49 0.31 1.20 -19.73
C ARG A 49 0.48 0.67 -21.14
N HIS A 50 1.57 -0.05 -21.46
CA HIS A 50 1.71 -0.75 -22.73
C HIS A 50 0.65 -1.85 -22.89
N ALA A 51 0.35 -2.60 -21.83
CA ALA A 51 -0.75 -3.57 -21.86
C ALA A 51 -2.09 -2.91 -22.21
N LEU A 52 -2.39 -1.75 -21.60
CA LEU A 52 -3.59 -0.96 -21.89
C LEU A 52 -3.61 -0.34 -23.30
N ALA A 53 -2.44 -0.06 -23.89
CA ALA A 53 -2.36 0.39 -25.28
C ALA A 53 -2.72 -0.73 -26.27
N ILE A 54 -2.45 -2.00 -25.93
CA ILE A 54 -2.84 -3.17 -26.73
C ILE A 54 -4.31 -3.52 -26.50
N ASP A 55 -4.73 -3.55 -25.23
CA ASP A 55 -6.11 -3.84 -24.82
C ASP A 55 -6.59 -2.82 -23.80
N PRO A 56 -7.27 -1.75 -24.21
CA PRO A 56 -7.80 -0.72 -23.33
C PRO A 56 -8.83 -1.22 -22.29
N ALA A 57 -9.42 -2.39 -22.51
CA ALA A 57 -10.39 -3.01 -21.61
C ALA A 57 -9.74 -3.96 -20.59
N TYR A 58 -8.42 -4.13 -20.60
CA TYR A 58 -7.71 -5.04 -19.71
C TYR A 58 -7.61 -4.50 -18.28
N THR A 59 -8.67 -4.71 -17.50
CA THR A 59 -8.85 -4.16 -16.15
C THR A 59 -7.74 -4.51 -15.16
N PRO A 60 -7.08 -5.71 -15.19
CA PRO A 60 -5.98 -5.99 -14.27
C PRO A 60 -4.79 -5.04 -14.44
N ALA A 61 -4.46 -4.64 -15.69
CA ALA A 61 -3.40 -3.68 -15.93
C ALA A 61 -3.77 -2.27 -15.41
N ALA A 62 -5.03 -1.84 -15.59
CA ALA A 62 -5.51 -0.57 -15.05
C ALA A 62 -5.45 -0.53 -13.52
N ALA A 63 -5.85 -1.62 -12.85
CA ALA A 63 -5.78 -1.74 -11.40
C ALA A 63 -4.33 -1.76 -10.88
N LEU A 64 -3.41 -2.41 -11.63
CA LEU A 64 -1.99 -2.45 -11.27
C LEU A 64 -1.33 -1.06 -11.36
N VAL A 65 -1.68 -0.24 -12.37
CA VAL A 65 -1.24 1.18 -12.43
C VAL A 65 -1.63 1.89 -11.14
N GLY A 66 -2.88 1.69 -10.67
CA GLY A 66 -3.36 2.20 -9.40
C GLY A 66 -2.51 1.74 -8.22
N SER A 67 -2.23 0.44 -8.16
CA SER A 67 -1.42 -0.16 -7.10
C SER A 67 -0.01 0.40 -7.06
N CYS A 68 0.65 0.59 -8.21
CA CYS A 68 1.96 1.21 -8.28
C CYS A 68 1.93 2.65 -7.77
N ARG A 69 0.94 3.44 -8.18
CA ARG A 69 0.87 4.87 -7.85
C ARG A 69 0.59 5.11 -6.37
N TRP A 70 -0.36 4.38 -5.74
CA TRP A 70 -0.56 4.57 -4.31
C TRP A 70 0.67 4.17 -3.49
N VAL A 71 1.41 3.10 -3.89
CA VAL A 71 2.68 2.76 -3.23
C VAL A 71 3.68 3.91 -3.35
N GLN A 72 3.88 4.45 -4.55
CA GLN A 72 4.79 5.58 -4.78
C GLN A 72 4.41 6.79 -3.90
N VAL A 73 3.13 7.15 -3.82
CA VAL A 73 2.66 8.26 -2.99
C VAL A 73 2.90 8.01 -1.50
N VAL A 74 2.58 6.82 -0.96
CA VAL A 74 2.78 6.54 0.47
C VAL A 74 4.25 6.38 0.85
N GLN A 75 5.10 5.94 -0.09
CA GLN A 75 6.56 5.88 0.07
C GLN A 75 7.26 7.21 -0.21
N ARG A 76 6.50 8.25 -0.58
CA ARG A 76 7.02 9.59 -0.87
C ARG A 76 7.93 9.66 -2.10
N TRP A 77 7.79 8.72 -3.02
CA TRP A 77 8.41 8.80 -4.33
C TRP A 77 7.62 9.77 -5.22
N LYS A 78 8.33 10.39 -6.17
CA LYS A 78 7.75 11.48 -6.96
C LYS A 78 6.67 10.99 -7.90
N VAL A 79 5.46 11.53 -7.77
CA VAL A 79 4.31 11.32 -8.66
C VAL A 79 3.68 12.67 -8.97
N SER A 80 3.31 12.93 -10.23
CA SER A 80 2.61 14.16 -10.61
C SER A 80 1.12 14.10 -10.27
N ASP A 81 0.48 15.26 -10.09
CA ASP A 81 -0.96 15.33 -9.87
C ASP A 81 -1.76 14.78 -11.06
N ASP A 82 -1.26 14.98 -12.29
CA ASP A 82 -1.86 14.42 -13.50
C ASP A 82 -1.82 12.89 -13.51
N ASP A 83 -0.70 12.29 -13.07
CA ASP A 83 -0.58 10.85 -12.92
C ASP A 83 -1.56 10.28 -11.87
N ILE A 84 -1.76 11.02 -10.76
CA ILE A 84 -2.73 10.63 -9.72
C ILE A 84 -4.15 10.70 -10.28
N ALA A 85 -4.50 11.79 -10.97
CA ALA A 85 -5.81 11.97 -11.58
C ALA A 85 -6.12 10.88 -12.63
N ASP A 86 -5.15 10.56 -13.49
CA ASP A 86 -5.29 9.49 -14.49
C ASP A 86 -5.46 8.11 -13.84
N CYS A 87 -4.71 7.83 -12.80
CA CYS A 87 -4.81 6.61 -12.02
C CYS A 87 -6.20 6.44 -11.37
N ILE A 88 -6.74 7.50 -10.77
CA ILE A 88 -8.10 7.50 -10.20
C ILE A 88 -9.14 7.22 -11.29
N ARG A 89 -8.98 7.83 -12.47
CA ARG A 89 -9.85 7.58 -13.64
C ARG A 89 -9.80 6.11 -14.08
N LEU A 90 -8.59 5.53 -14.18
CA LEU A 90 -8.38 4.12 -14.55
C LEU A 90 -8.99 3.17 -13.49
N ALA A 91 -8.84 3.47 -12.20
CA ALA A 91 -9.43 2.69 -11.13
C ALA A 91 -10.97 2.67 -11.21
N ARG A 92 -11.61 3.82 -11.46
CA ARG A 92 -13.06 3.90 -11.65
C ARG A 92 -13.52 3.09 -12.88
N GLN A 93 -12.81 3.18 -14.00
CA GLN A 93 -13.10 2.41 -15.21
C GLN A 93 -12.95 0.90 -14.96
N ALA A 94 -11.88 0.49 -14.27
CA ALA A 94 -11.66 -0.90 -13.92
C ALA A 94 -12.80 -1.46 -13.06
N LEU A 95 -13.26 -0.71 -12.05
CA LEU A 95 -14.39 -1.14 -11.20
C LEU A 95 -15.72 -1.24 -11.93
N GLN A 96 -15.96 -0.41 -12.94
CA GLN A 96 -17.18 -0.51 -13.77
C GLN A 96 -17.20 -1.78 -14.63
N ALA A 97 -16.01 -2.24 -15.09
CA ALA A 97 -15.87 -3.41 -15.94
C ALA A 97 -15.59 -4.71 -15.16
N ALA A 98 -15.03 -4.66 -13.96
CA ALA A 98 -14.63 -5.81 -13.16
C ALA A 98 -15.84 -6.43 -12.42
N ARG A 99 -16.70 -7.16 -13.16
CA ARG A 99 -17.91 -7.78 -12.57
C ARG A 99 -17.61 -8.85 -11.54
N ASP A 100 -16.65 -9.75 -11.82
CA ASP A 100 -16.33 -10.95 -11.04
C ASP A 100 -14.82 -11.13 -10.81
N ASP A 101 -14.02 -10.09 -11.06
CA ASP A 101 -12.57 -10.08 -10.84
C ASP A 101 -12.24 -9.47 -9.47
N ALA A 102 -12.09 -10.33 -8.48
CA ALA A 102 -11.79 -9.94 -7.12
C ALA A 102 -10.47 -9.17 -7.00
N ASP A 103 -9.44 -9.55 -7.78
CA ASP A 103 -8.13 -8.91 -7.70
C ASP A 103 -8.17 -7.49 -8.26
N THR A 104 -8.82 -7.26 -9.38
CA THR A 104 -9.08 -5.90 -9.89
C THR A 104 -9.89 -5.08 -8.90
N MET A 105 -10.94 -5.68 -8.28
CA MET A 105 -11.82 -4.95 -7.34
C MET A 105 -11.08 -4.43 -6.11
N TRP A 106 -10.29 -5.26 -5.41
CA TRP A 106 -9.61 -4.79 -4.22
C TRP A 106 -8.51 -3.78 -4.55
N GLN A 107 -7.79 -3.97 -5.66
CA GLN A 107 -6.73 -3.05 -6.09
C GLN A 107 -7.29 -1.66 -6.44
N ALA A 108 -8.29 -1.63 -7.31
CA ALA A 108 -8.91 -0.38 -7.75
C ALA A 108 -9.71 0.28 -6.59
N GLY A 109 -10.40 -0.51 -5.76
CA GLY A 109 -11.08 -0.02 -4.57
C GLY A 109 -10.13 0.66 -3.58
N TYR A 110 -9.00 0.03 -3.29
CA TYR A 110 -7.99 0.63 -2.40
C TYR A 110 -7.31 1.87 -3.01
N THR A 111 -7.11 1.88 -4.33
CA THR A 111 -6.64 3.06 -5.05
C THR A 111 -7.57 4.26 -4.83
N LEU A 112 -8.89 4.07 -4.94
CA LEU A 112 -9.87 5.13 -4.69
C LEU A 112 -9.91 5.54 -3.21
N PHE A 113 -9.78 4.58 -2.29
CA PHE A 113 -9.67 4.85 -0.86
C PHE A 113 -8.49 5.77 -0.56
N VAL A 114 -7.29 5.42 -1.04
CA VAL A 114 -6.05 6.13 -0.69
C VAL A 114 -5.90 7.43 -1.45
N LEU A 115 -6.11 7.43 -2.78
CA LEU A 115 -5.74 8.57 -3.64
C LEU A 115 -6.90 9.52 -3.90
N ALA A 116 -8.13 9.03 -3.95
CA ALA A 116 -9.32 9.85 -4.20
C ALA A 116 -10.04 10.28 -2.92
N GLY A 117 -9.74 9.66 -1.77
CA GLY A 117 -10.49 9.88 -0.54
C GLY A 117 -11.92 9.33 -0.57
N GLU A 118 -12.24 8.47 -1.53
CA GLU A 118 -13.54 7.82 -1.67
C GLU A 118 -13.65 6.62 -0.71
N THR A 119 -13.56 6.89 0.59
CA THR A 119 -13.34 5.87 1.63
C THR A 119 -14.44 4.83 1.71
N ALA A 120 -15.72 5.25 1.69
CA ALA A 120 -16.84 4.32 1.77
C ALA A 120 -16.93 3.42 0.53
N MET A 121 -16.74 4.00 -0.66
CA MET A 121 -16.78 3.27 -1.92
C MET A 121 -15.59 2.31 -2.02
N GLY A 122 -14.37 2.77 -1.72
CA GLY A 122 -13.16 1.94 -1.75
C GLY A 122 -13.26 0.74 -0.80
N ALA A 123 -13.72 0.95 0.44
CA ALA A 123 -13.93 -0.12 1.41
C ALA A 123 -14.99 -1.13 0.92
N THR A 124 -16.11 -0.65 0.36
CA THR A 124 -17.18 -1.52 -0.18
C THR A 124 -16.65 -2.44 -1.29
N PHE A 125 -15.81 -1.93 -2.21
CA PHE A 125 -15.24 -2.76 -3.27
C PHE A 125 -14.23 -3.78 -2.75
N VAL A 126 -13.44 -3.44 -1.73
CA VAL A 126 -12.56 -4.41 -1.06
C VAL A 126 -13.37 -5.50 -0.36
N ASP A 127 -14.45 -5.16 0.33
CA ASP A 127 -15.34 -6.14 0.97
C ASP A 127 -16.03 -7.04 -0.07
N ARG A 128 -16.48 -6.49 -1.19
CA ARG A 128 -17.05 -7.26 -2.29
C ARG A 128 -16.02 -8.20 -2.91
N ALA A 129 -14.78 -7.75 -3.11
CA ALA A 129 -13.69 -8.59 -3.59
C ALA A 129 -13.43 -9.79 -2.68
N LEU A 130 -13.45 -9.56 -1.36
CA LEU A 130 -13.26 -10.62 -0.36
C LEU A 130 -14.46 -11.57 -0.24
N ALA A 131 -15.66 -11.10 -0.56
CA ALA A 131 -16.84 -11.95 -0.68
C ALA A 131 -16.74 -12.87 -1.91
N LEU A 132 -16.19 -12.38 -3.03
CA LEU A 132 -15.95 -13.17 -4.24
C LEU A 132 -14.78 -14.14 -4.08
N ASN A 133 -13.69 -13.71 -3.49
CA ASN A 133 -12.50 -14.53 -3.23
C ASN A 133 -12.04 -14.39 -1.77
N PRO A 134 -12.56 -15.19 -0.83
CA PRO A 134 -12.16 -15.18 0.58
C PRO A 134 -10.70 -15.59 0.83
N ASN A 135 -10.00 -16.08 -0.19
CA ASN A 135 -8.59 -16.50 -0.12
C ASN A 135 -7.63 -15.45 -0.72
N ALA A 136 -8.11 -14.26 -1.10
CA ALA A 136 -7.28 -13.16 -1.57
C ALA A 136 -6.47 -12.57 -0.42
N ALA A 137 -5.25 -13.07 -0.17
CA ALA A 137 -4.39 -12.63 0.93
C ALA A 137 -4.13 -11.11 0.88
N ASN A 138 -3.81 -10.57 -0.32
CA ASN A 138 -3.58 -9.13 -0.50
C ASN A 138 -4.85 -8.29 -0.27
N GLY A 139 -6.02 -8.80 -0.63
CA GLY A 139 -7.29 -8.17 -0.29
C GLY A 139 -7.51 -8.05 1.22
N TRP A 140 -7.18 -9.11 1.99
CA TRP A 140 -7.24 -9.07 3.46
C TRP A 140 -6.20 -8.11 4.05
N MET A 141 -4.99 -8.04 3.50
CA MET A 141 -3.96 -7.07 3.92
C MET A 141 -4.44 -5.63 3.71
N VAL A 142 -5.00 -5.33 2.54
CA VAL A 142 -5.57 -4.03 2.21
C VAL A 142 -6.76 -3.68 3.12
N ARG A 143 -7.63 -4.65 3.41
CA ARG A 143 -8.72 -4.45 4.38
C ARG A 143 -8.17 -4.09 5.76
N GLY A 144 -7.08 -4.74 6.18
CA GLY A 144 -6.38 -4.41 7.42
C GLY A 144 -5.90 -2.96 7.45
N TRP A 145 -5.31 -2.48 6.37
CA TRP A 145 -4.93 -1.08 6.22
C TRP A 145 -6.12 -0.13 6.33
N ILE A 146 -7.22 -0.40 5.62
CA ILE A 146 -8.45 0.41 5.69
C ILE A 146 -8.91 0.54 7.14
N HIS A 147 -9.04 -0.58 7.85
CA HIS A 147 -9.48 -0.58 9.25
C HIS A 147 -8.51 0.18 10.17
N ALA A 148 -7.18 0.01 9.99
CA ALA A 148 -6.20 0.72 10.80
C ALA A 148 -6.28 2.24 10.60
N LEU A 149 -6.40 2.71 9.35
CA LEU A 149 -6.51 4.14 9.02
C LEU A 149 -7.84 4.75 9.50
N LEU A 150 -8.90 3.95 9.56
CA LEU A 150 -10.20 4.35 10.11
C LEU A 150 -10.32 4.14 11.63
N ASN A 151 -9.21 3.91 12.32
CA ASN A 151 -9.15 3.71 13.78
C ASN A 151 -10.04 2.55 14.29
N GLN A 152 -10.02 1.43 13.57
CA GLN A 152 -10.73 0.20 13.89
C GLN A 152 -9.71 -0.94 14.14
N PRO A 153 -8.92 -0.87 15.24
CA PRO A 153 -7.72 -1.68 15.41
C PRO A 153 -7.98 -3.18 15.48
N GLU A 154 -9.02 -3.64 16.16
CA GLU A 154 -9.30 -5.07 16.28
C GLU A 154 -9.65 -5.70 14.92
N ALA A 155 -10.47 -5.04 14.12
CA ALA A 155 -10.81 -5.47 12.77
C ALA A 155 -9.57 -5.47 11.85
N ALA A 156 -8.69 -4.48 12.01
CA ALA A 156 -7.43 -4.42 11.29
C ALA A 156 -6.51 -5.60 11.63
N ILE A 157 -6.34 -5.91 12.91
CA ILE A 157 -5.52 -7.03 13.40
C ILE A 157 -6.06 -8.37 12.88
N GLU A 158 -7.38 -8.58 12.95
CA GLU A 158 -8.03 -9.79 12.43
C GLU A 158 -7.76 -9.96 10.93
N ALA A 159 -8.00 -8.92 10.12
CA ALA A 159 -7.79 -8.94 8.68
C ALA A 159 -6.32 -9.22 8.31
N CYS A 160 -5.36 -8.52 8.92
CA CYS A 160 -3.94 -8.75 8.68
C CYS A 160 -3.47 -10.15 9.09
N ASN A 161 -3.95 -10.67 10.21
CA ASN A 161 -3.64 -12.04 10.64
C ASN A 161 -4.22 -13.06 9.65
N ARG A 162 -5.40 -12.81 9.07
CA ARG A 162 -5.95 -13.67 8.03
C ARG A 162 -5.11 -13.62 6.75
N ALA A 163 -4.68 -12.44 6.30
CA ALA A 163 -3.78 -12.28 5.17
C ALA A 163 -2.50 -13.12 5.34
N ARG A 164 -1.86 -13.03 6.50
CA ARG A 164 -0.63 -13.76 6.83
C ARG A 164 -0.82 -15.28 6.90
N ARG A 165 -1.97 -15.76 7.37
CA ARG A 165 -2.29 -17.21 7.35
C ARG A 165 -2.51 -17.73 5.93
N LEU A 166 -3.11 -16.94 5.05
CA LEU A 166 -3.34 -17.29 3.65
C LEU A 166 -2.06 -17.29 2.81
N SER A 167 -1.11 -16.41 3.11
CA SER A 167 0.17 -16.31 2.37
C SER A 167 1.34 -16.05 3.35
N PRO A 168 1.81 -17.09 4.07
CA PRO A 168 2.85 -16.95 5.10
C PRO A 168 4.23 -16.59 4.53
N PHE A 169 4.48 -16.84 3.25
CA PHE A 169 5.71 -16.55 2.53
C PHE A 169 5.50 -15.48 1.44
N ASP A 170 4.59 -14.53 1.67
CA ASP A 170 4.36 -13.45 0.73
C ASP A 170 5.61 -12.56 0.62
N PRO A 171 6.15 -12.31 -0.60
CA PRO A 171 7.28 -11.40 -0.79
C PRO A 171 7.01 -9.99 -0.29
N LEU A 172 5.74 -9.58 -0.22
CA LEU A 172 5.30 -8.30 0.33
C LEU A 172 4.72 -8.42 1.75
N GLY A 173 5.08 -9.49 2.48
CA GLY A 173 4.60 -9.76 3.84
C GLY A 173 4.87 -8.63 4.83
N PHE A 174 5.92 -7.82 4.59
CA PHE A 174 6.21 -6.62 5.35
C PHE A 174 5.07 -5.57 5.31
N LEU A 175 4.25 -5.53 4.25
CA LEU A 175 3.07 -4.66 4.19
C LEU A 175 2.00 -5.06 5.21
N SER A 176 1.81 -6.37 5.43
CA SER A 176 0.92 -6.87 6.49
C SER A 176 1.50 -6.58 7.88
N ALA A 177 2.82 -6.65 8.04
CA ALA A 177 3.48 -6.29 9.30
C ALA A 177 3.35 -4.79 9.59
N ALA A 178 3.54 -3.92 8.59
CA ALA A 178 3.33 -2.48 8.73
C ALA A 178 1.86 -2.13 9.02
N ALA A 179 0.89 -2.87 8.44
CA ALA A 179 -0.53 -2.69 8.76
C ALA A 179 -0.85 -3.10 10.20
N LEU A 180 -0.24 -4.19 10.72
CA LEU A 180 -0.34 -4.57 12.13
C LEU A 180 0.27 -3.51 13.04
N ALA A 181 1.43 -2.97 12.67
CA ALA A 181 2.03 -1.85 13.42
C ALA A 181 1.08 -0.65 13.50
N ALA A 182 0.44 -0.28 12.38
CA ALA A 182 -0.56 0.79 12.34
C ALA A 182 -1.81 0.47 13.19
N ALA A 183 -2.26 -0.79 13.18
CA ALA A 183 -3.41 -1.23 13.98
C ALA A 183 -3.12 -1.18 15.47
N HIS A 184 -1.94 -1.69 15.91
CA HIS A 184 -1.52 -1.59 17.32
C HIS A 184 -1.27 -0.14 17.74
N LEU A 185 -0.75 0.72 16.85
CA LEU A 185 -0.65 2.16 17.08
C LEU A 185 -2.03 2.78 17.35
N ALA A 186 -3.02 2.49 16.50
CA ALA A 186 -4.39 2.96 16.66
C ALA A 186 -5.02 2.47 17.99
N ALA A 187 -4.70 1.24 18.40
CA ALA A 187 -5.10 0.67 19.70
C ALA A 187 -4.32 1.24 20.90
N ARG A 188 -3.33 2.12 20.68
CA ARG A 188 -2.39 2.62 21.70
C ARG A 188 -1.57 1.53 22.40
N ARG A 189 -1.38 0.39 21.73
CA ARG A 189 -0.48 -0.70 22.13
C ARG A 189 0.87 -0.42 21.51
N PHE A 190 1.62 0.50 22.13
CA PHE A 190 2.81 1.09 21.50
C PHE A 190 3.97 0.12 21.40
N ASP A 191 4.15 -0.76 22.38
CA ASP A 191 5.16 -1.82 22.39
C ASP A 191 4.94 -2.81 21.24
N GLU A 192 3.72 -3.35 21.09
CA GLU A 192 3.40 -4.24 19.98
C GLU A 192 3.49 -3.51 18.60
N SER A 193 3.13 -2.21 18.58
CA SER A 193 3.30 -1.39 17.38
C SER A 193 4.77 -1.30 16.96
N ILE A 194 5.69 -1.10 17.92
CA ILE A 194 7.13 -1.08 17.70
C ILE A 194 7.61 -2.43 17.18
N GLU A 195 7.23 -3.55 17.82
CA GLU A 195 7.61 -4.89 17.39
C GLU A 195 7.19 -5.19 15.95
N TRP A 196 5.97 -4.84 15.58
CA TRP A 196 5.47 -5.05 14.22
C TRP A 196 6.13 -4.14 13.20
N ALA A 197 6.45 -2.89 13.57
CA ALA A 197 7.21 -1.98 12.74
C ALA A 197 8.64 -2.51 12.50
N ASP A 198 9.30 -3.04 13.53
CA ASP A 198 10.61 -3.66 13.42
C ASP A 198 10.61 -4.86 12.47
N ARG A 199 9.60 -5.71 12.53
CA ARG A 199 9.44 -6.82 11.56
C ARG A 199 9.29 -6.31 10.13
N ALA A 200 8.49 -5.28 9.92
CA ALA A 200 8.34 -4.69 8.58
C ALA A 200 9.66 -4.08 8.08
N LEU A 201 10.41 -3.42 8.96
CA LEU A 201 11.70 -2.79 8.65
C LEU A 201 12.85 -3.79 8.51
N HIS A 202 12.75 -4.99 9.10
CA HIS A 202 13.69 -6.08 8.88
C HIS A 202 13.67 -6.53 7.41
N ASP A 203 12.46 -6.72 6.84
CA ASP A 203 12.28 -7.17 5.47
C ASP A 203 12.46 -6.03 4.45
N GLN A 204 12.03 -4.80 4.82
CA GLN A 204 12.11 -3.61 3.97
C GLN A 204 12.63 -2.40 4.78
N PRO A 205 13.96 -2.23 4.93
CA PRO A 205 14.55 -1.20 5.79
C PRO A 205 14.20 0.25 5.41
N GLY A 206 13.89 0.49 4.12
CA GLY A 206 13.50 1.79 3.57
C GLY A 206 11.99 2.05 3.56
N ASN A 207 11.17 1.27 4.26
CA ASN A 207 9.73 1.50 4.29
C ASN A 207 9.38 2.75 5.11
N ALA A 208 9.11 3.87 4.41
CA ALA A 208 8.83 5.17 5.03
C ALA A 208 7.58 5.12 5.94
N VAL A 209 6.58 4.29 5.62
CA VAL A 209 5.37 4.15 6.43
C VAL A 209 5.66 3.45 7.75
N ALA A 210 6.42 2.34 7.71
CA ALA A 210 6.80 1.60 8.92
C ALA A 210 7.73 2.44 9.81
N LEU A 211 8.70 3.16 9.22
CA LEU A 211 9.55 4.10 9.97
C LEU A 211 8.72 5.15 10.70
N ARG A 212 7.80 5.81 10.00
CA ARG A 212 6.92 6.82 10.62
C ARG A 212 6.08 6.23 11.75
N ILE A 213 5.52 5.04 11.58
CA ILE A 213 4.73 4.37 12.63
C ILE A 213 5.63 4.09 13.84
N LYS A 214 6.85 3.59 13.63
CA LYS A 214 7.81 3.34 14.71
C LYS A 214 8.19 4.62 15.45
N VAL A 215 8.47 5.71 14.74
CA VAL A 215 8.72 7.04 15.35
C VAL A 215 7.59 7.42 16.29
N VAL A 216 6.35 7.35 15.81
CA VAL A 216 5.17 7.72 16.58
C VAL A 216 4.97 6.81 17.79
N ALA A 217 5.11 5.49 17.61
CA ALA A 217 4.95 4.52 18.69
C ALA A 217 6.02 4.68 19.78
N CYS A 218 7.30 4.82 19.40
CA CYS A 218 8.41 5.07 20.33
C CYS A 218 8.19 6.38 21.12
N ALA A 219 7.76 7.44 20.43
CA ALA A 219 7.52 8.73 21.08
C ALA A 219 6.41 8.64 22.14
N HIS A 220 5.28 8.00 21.82
CA HIS A 220 4.18 7.80 22.78
C HIS A 220 4.52 6.80 23.90
N PHE A 221 5.39 5.83 23.63
CA PHE A 221 5.86 4.88 24.64
C PHE A 221 6.91 5.47 25.57
N GLY A 222 7.38 6.70 25.31
CA GLY A 222 8.39 7.38 26.12
C GLY A 222 9.84 7.09 25.73
N ARG A 223 10.09 6.32 24.65
CA ARG A 223 11.43 6.04 24.10
C ARG A 223 11.87 7.15 23.15
N LEU A 224 12.02 8.38 23.69
CA LEU A 224 12.24 9.58 22.87
C LEU A 224 13.55 9.57 22.08
N ASP A 225 14.62 9.01 22.64
CA ASP A 225 15.91 8.93 21.94
C ASP A 225 15.82 7.96 20.74
N GLU A 226 15.13 6.83 20.90
CA GLU A 226 14.85 5.90 19.80
C GLU A 226 13.93 6.55 18.76
N ALA A 227 12.89 7.27 19.19
CA ALA A 227 12.00 8.00 18.28
C ALA A 227 12.76 9.01 17.42
N ARG A 228 13.72 9.76 18.00
CA ARG A 228 14.57 10.70 17.26
C ARG A 228 15.49 10.00 16.27
N ALA A 229 16.14 8.90 16.69
CA ALA A 229 16.99 8.11 15.80
C ALA A 229 16.21 7.55 14.59
N GLU A 230 15.00 7.05 14.81
CA GLU A 230 14.15 6.56 13.71
C GLU A 230 13.59 7.73 12.85
N LEU A 231 13.37 8.90 13.44
CA LEU A 231 13.01 10.11 12.69
C LEU A 231 14.16 10.55 11.78
N ASP A 232 15.40 10.53 12.25
CA ASP A 232 16.58 10.85 11.42
C ASP A 232 16.71 9.90 10.23
N ARG A 233 16.44 8.59 10.42
CA ARG A 233 16.38 7.61 9.33
C ARG A 233 15.26 7.92 8.34
N LEU A 234 14.08 8.30 8.81
CA LEU A 234 12.96 8.69 7.97
C LEU A 234 13.29 9.96 7.17
N LEU A 235 13.91 10.96 7.79
CA LEU A 235 14.33 12.19 7.13
C LEU A 235 15.48 12.00 6.13
N ALA A 236 16.33 10.98 6.31
CA ALA A 236 17.35 10.62 5.32
C ALA A 236 16.72 10.08 4.02
N ILE A 237 15.58 9.36 4.12
CA ILE A 237 14.81 8.87 2.96
C ILE A 237 13.92 9.96 2.39
N TYR A 238 13.35 10.78 3.27
CA TYR A 238 12.39 11.84 2.91
C TYR A 238 12.83 13.21 3.47
N PRO A 239 13.84 13.86 2.83
CA PRO A 239 14.31 15.19 3.26
C PRO A 239 13.20 16.23 3.16
N GLY A 240 13.12 17.09 4.17
CA GLY A 240 12.13 18.18 4.21
C GLY A 240 10.71 17.75 4.60
N MET A 241 10.52 16.55 5.14
CA MET A 241 9.25 16.17 5.74
C MET A 241 8.88 17.11 6.88
N THR A 242 7.62 17.55 6.90
CA THR A 242 7.01 18.33 7.98
C THR A 242 5.68 17.72 8.39
N ILE A 243 5.17 18.10 9.57
CA ILE A 243 3.85 17.67 10.05
C ILE A 243 2.76 18.12 9.07
N THR A 244 2.80 19.38 8.62
CA THR A 244 1.85 19.91 7.63
C THR A 244 1.95 19.13 6.32
N GLY A 245 3.16 18.91 5.79
CA GLY A 245 3.38 18.14 4.56
C GLY A 245 2.87 16.71 4.67
N TRP A 246 3.04 16.05 5.84
CA TRP A 246 2.47 14.72 6.04
C TRP A 246 0.93 14.72 6.03
N ARG A 247 0.31 15.71 6.71
CA ARG A 247 -1.16 15.81 6.78
C ARG A 247 -1.82 16.08 5.42
N THR A 248 -1.16 16.81 4.54
CA THR A 248 -1.72 17.23 3.24
C THR A 248 -1.40 16.29 2.09
N ASN A 249 -0.55 15.30 2.29
CA ASN A 249 -0.08 14.41 1.22
C ASN A 249 -1.12 13.38 0.73
N LEU A 250 -2.08 13.05 1.56
CA LEU A 250 -3.20 12.15 1.23
C LEU A 250 -4.52 12.86 1.53
N PRO A 251 -5.61 12.48 0.85
CA PRO A 251 -6.93 13.02 1.16
C PRO A 251 -7.25 12.86 2.65
N ALA A 252 -7.69 13.95 3.28
CA ALA A 252 -8.01 13.97 4.71
C ALA A 252 -9.04 12.90 5.11
N THR A 253 -9.93 12.54 4.18
CA THR A 253 -10.95 11.51 4.36
C THR A 253 -10.42 10.09 4.45
N SER A 254 -9.17 9.84 4.01
CA SER A 254 -8.53 8.52 4.09
C SER A 254 -8.08 8.15 5.51
N PHE A 255 -8.15 9.07 6.45
CA PHE A 255 -7.76 8.85 7.85
C PHE A 255 -8.87 9.26 8.80
N SER A 256 -9.04 8.52 9.90
CA SER A 256 -9.86 9.03 10.99
C SER A 256 -9.19 10.22 11.67
N PRO A 257 -9.97 11.19 12.21
CA PRO A 257 -9.42 12.31 12.97
C PRO A 257 -8.54 11.86 14.15
N GLU A 258 -8.92 10.80 14.84
CA GLU A 258 -8.22 10.24 16.00
C GLU A 258 -6.84 9.69 15.59
N TYR A 259 -6.77 8.98 14.45
CA TYR A 259 -5.52 8.47 13.91
C TYR A 259 -4.57 9.60 13.51
N VAL A 260 -5.11 10.67 12.92
CA VAL A 260 -4.33 11.87 12.57
C VAL A 260 -3.77 12.56 13.83
N VAL A 261 -4.62 12.79 14.83
CA VAL A 261 -4.21 13.43 16.09
C VAL A 261 -3.10 12.63 16.77
N LEU A 262 -3.23 11.30 16.85
CA LEU A 262 -2.23 10.41 17.42
C LEU A 262 -0.88 10.51 16.70
N ASN A 263 -0.89 10.47 15.36
CA ASN A 263 0.33 10.57 14.56
C ASN A 263 1.00 11.95 14.70
N VAL A 264 0.24 13.03 14.62
CA VAL A 264 0.76 14.40 14.77
C VAL A 264 1.41 14.59 16.15
N ALA A 265 0.75 14.12 17.22
CA ALA A 265 1.31 14.24 18.57
C ALA A 265 2.63 13.48 18.69
N GLY A 266 2.72 12.23 18.20
CA GLY A 266 3.94 11.44 18.26
C GLY A 266 5.09 12.01 17.42
N LEU A 267 4.79 12.48 16.19
CA LEU A 267 5.77 13.13 15.32
C LEU A 267 6.33 14.42 15.96
N ARG A 268 5.47 15.22 16.59
CA ARG A 268 5.87 16.43 17.32
C ARG A 268 6.74 16.11 18.54
N LEU A 269 6.39 15.07 19.32
CA LEU A 269 7.21 14.58 20.45
C LEU A 269 8.59 14.10 19.98
N ALA A 270 8.69 13.49 18.82
CA ALA A 270 9.96 13.07 18.21
C ALA A 270 10.80 14.24 17.67
N GLY A 271 10.22 15.44 17.50
CA GLY A 271 10.92 16.62 17.03
C GLY A 271 10.74 16.95 15.54
N LEU A 272 9.76 16.34 14.86
CA LEU A 272 9.45 16.71 13.47
C LEU A 272 8.89 18.16 13.43
N PRO A 273 9.40 19.05 12.55
CA PRO A 273 8.90 20.42 12.39
C PRO A 273 7.47 20.48 11.83
N GLU A 274 6.76 21.62 12.08
CA GLU A 274 5.38 21.85 11.62
C GLU A 274 5.19 21.86 10.10
#